data_a6093cd765cd309bddc282d4d5cd0d86
#
_entry.id   a6093cd765cd309bddc282d4d5cd0d86
#
_cell.length_a   1.000
_cell.length_b   1.000
_cell.length_c   1.000
_cell.angle_alpha   90.00
_cell.angle_beta   90.00
_cell.angle_gamma   90.00
#
_symmetry.space_group_name_H-M   'P 1'
#
loop_
_entity.id
_entity.type
_entity.pdbx_description
1 polymer ?
#
loop_
_entity_poly.entity_id
_entity_poly.type
_entity_poly.pdbx_seq_one_letter_code
_entity_poly.pdbx_strand_id
1 'polypeptide(L)'
;MKGGNDRMKNKLYLLLITVMACFALSACGDSDEGTKEMKTYEYDNSGDVVIENDSLKLSVSGSSTQLEVTDKATGKVYRSNPTAEDVEKYANADGHYKDVLSSTLNLTYSNSTDTKKEIDNYSQCIRDNKFYKIEKVNDNEIKVSYSVGDFEKTYTCPVAIKESRMKKYLDKMSRSAQKSALRSYVYFNYEELSKSDDSTDKQLLTKGEKLFPDLKDEPIYYLDESVTDSRLQQLEDKFVEAGYTLEDRTKDMGNYKVSRNEGKPIFDISVHYVLEDNQLVVKVPMKEISYNEDYPIVKLQVLPYMGASNVDEKGYMIVPEGTGGKINFNNGKTGQQRYQSDVYGWDYGQARTTIVDETKSNFPLLAIANETTQSSFLCVAEEGSSYATVQADISGKNNGYNYSTFIYSLIHGENMDVSTKSDTTVRVYEDGLPNETLSQRYIFSDKTDYSDLAKEYRGYLQKKYPSLGKVDSDKQALAVEMIGAVDDTEHILGYPVVRSQSLTSYTQAKSILEDLQKAGIGNINAKYTGWFNTGVKQTSAAKVKTVGRLGSSSDLEDLTAYANKTNGMQLYLNGTFNYVYKDKWFDGFSSTRNSAKFVSREECELYNWDPITYQ
;
A
#
# COMPACT_ATOMS: atom_id res chain seq x y z
N MET A 1 -4.24 -63.32 4.29
CA MET A 1 -4.56 -62.04 4.92
C MET A 1 -4.12 -60.88 4.02
N LYS A 2 -4.79 -60.66 2.91
CA LYS A 2 -4.60 -59.52 2.00
C LYS A 2 -5.97 -59.03 1.57
N GLY A 3 -6.65 -58.26 2.37
CA GLY A 3 -8.01 -57.79 2.06
C GLY A 3 -8.53 -56.67 2.97
N GLY A 4 -7.75 -56.26 3.96
CA GLY A 4 -8.19 -55.24 4.96
C GLY A 4 -7.70 -53.82 4.72
N ASN A 5 -6.64 -53.64 3.93
CA ASN A 5 -5.98 -52.34 3.80
C ASN A 5 -6.59 -51.42 2.72
N ASP A 6 -7.24 -52.00 1.70
CA ASP A 6 -7.81 -51.17 0.62
C ASP A 6 -9.15 -50.55 0.99
N ARG A 7 -9.93 -51.21 1.90
CA ARG A 7 -11.19 -50.61 2.38
C ARG A 7 -10.98 -49.43 3.35
N MET A 8 -9.84 -49.37 4.05
CA MET A 8 -9.51 -48.25 4.93
C MET A 8 -8.99 -47.05 4.14
N LYS A 9 -8.18 -47.29 3.10
CA LYS A 9 -7.70 -46.20 2.21
C LYS A 9 -8.84 -45.52 1.47
N ASN A 10 -9.79 -46.29 0.93
CA ASN A 10 -10.97 -45.71 0.24
C ASN A 10 -11.90 -44.97 1.20
N LYS A 11 -12.03 -45.37 2.46
CA LYS A 11 -12.81 -44.63 3.46
C LYS A 11 -12.10 -43.34 3.88
N LEU A 12 -10.76 -43.31 3.92
CA LEU A 12 -9.98 -42.13 4.23
C LEU A 12 -10.02 -41.12 3.07
N TYR A 13 -9.98 -41.59 1.82
CA TYR A 13 -10.16 -40.72 0.63
C TYR A 13 -11.58 -40.17 0.53
N LEU A 14 -12.60 -40.94 0.85
CA LEU A 14 -13.98 -40.44 0.87
C LEU A 14 -14.22 -39.44 2.01
N LEU A 15 -13.54 -39.60 3.16
CA LEU A 15 -13.63 -38.67 4.29
C LEU A 15 -12.89 -37.34 3.99
N LEU A 16 -11.75 -37.39 3.28
CA LEU A 16 -11.03 -36.20 2.85
C LEU A 16 -11.81 -35.39 1.79
N ILE A 17 -12.46 -36.07 0.84
CA ILE A 17 -13.32 -35.41 -0.16
C ILE A 17 -14.58 -34.82 0.50
N THR A 18 -15.15 -35.49 1.50
CA THR A 18 -16.31 -34.96 2.24
C THR A 18 -15.96 -33.80 3.15
N VAL A 19 -14.75 -33.76 3.71
CA VAL A 19 -14.26 -32.62 4.52
C VAL A 19 -13.91 -31.42 3.62
N MET A 20 -13.33 -31.62 2.42
CA MET A 20 -13.15 -30.53 1.45
C MET A 20 -14.50 -30.01 0.91
N ALA A 21 -15.49 -30.89 0.69
CA ALA A 21 -16.83 -30.45 0.28
C ALA A 21 -17.60 -29.73 1.39
N CYS A 22 -17.34 -30.04 2.67
CA CYS A 22 -17.96 -29.35 3.81
C CYS A 22 -17.30 -27.99 4.09
N PHE A 23 -16.02 -27.78 3.75
CA PHE A 23 -15.40 -26.44 3.83
C PHE A 23 -15.81 -25.53 2.66
N ALA A 24 -16.16 -26.08 1.51
CA ALA A 24 -16.74 -25.33 0.38
C ALA A 24 -18.22 -24.97 0.58
N LEU A 25 -18.93 -25.64 1.51
CA LEU A 25 -20.36 -25.40 1.78
C LEU A 25 -20.64 -24.53 3.01
N SER A 26 -19.62 -24.22 3.83
CA SER A 26 -19.76 -23.30 4.96
C SER A 26 -19.30 -21.86 4.65
N ALA A 27 -18.87 -21.59 3.41
CA ALA A 27 -18.61 -20.25 2.89
C ALA A 27 -19.79 -19.63 2.12
N CYS A 28 -20.93 -20.34 2.04
CA CYS A 28 -22.20 -19.75 1.60
C CYS A 28 -23.01 -19.34 2.84
N GLY A 29 -22.49 -18.33 3.56
CA GLY A 29 -23.34 -17.42 4.30
C GLY A 29 -24.02 -16.53 3.28
N ASP A 30 -25.34 -16.46 3.29
CA ASP A 30 -26.14 -15.47 2.59
C ASP A 30 -25.67 -14.05 3.00
N SER A 31 -24.64 -13.56 2.31
CA SER A 31 -24.44 -12.14 2.13
C SER A 31 -25.04 -11.83 0.77
N ASP A 32 -26.13 -11.12 0.78
CA ASP A 32 -26.70 -10.39 -0.35
C ASP A 32 -25.72 -9.26 -0.73
N GLU A 33 -24.45 -9.62 -1.04
CA GLU A 33 -23.49 -8.78 -1.71
C GLU A 33 -23.79 -8.86 -3.19
N GLY A 34 -24.71 -7.99 -3.59
CA GLY A 34 -24.91 -7.69 -4.99
C GLY A 34 -23.55 -7.46 -5.62
N THR A 35 -23.24 -8.20 -6.68
CA THR A 35 -22.11 -7.94 -7.58
C THR A 35 -22.02 -6.43 -7.77
N LYS A 36 -20.98 -5.81 -7.20
CA LYS A 36 -20.72 -4.37 -7.38
C LYS A 36 -20.60 -4.18 -8.89
N GLU A 37 -21.57 -3.51 -9.49
CA GLU A 37 -21.47 -3.13 -10.90
C GLU A 37 -20.17 -2.35 -11.05
N MET A 38 -19.31 -2.80 -11.97
CA MET A 38 -18.12 -2.06 -12.35
C MET A 38 -18.58 -0.68 -12.82
N LYS A 39 -18.13 0.36 -12.11
CA LYS A 39 -18.40 1.74 -12.48
C LYS A 39 -17.63 2.02 -13.77
N THR A 40 -18.32 2.17 -14.88
CA THR A 40 -17.75 2.77 -16.09
C THR A 40 -17.75 4.27 -15.91
N TYR A 41 -16.58 4.87 -15.94
CA TYR A 41 -16.45 6.33 -15.95
C TYR A 41 -16.52 6.81 -17.40
N GLU A 42 -17.44 7.70 -17.68
CA GLU A 42 -17.52 8.34 -18.99
C GLU A 42 -16.68 9.60 -18.98
N TYR A 43 -15.80 9.73 -19.95
CA TYR A 43 -15.03 10.95 -20.18
C TYR A 43 -15.93 12.00 -20.83
N ASP A 44 -16.12 13.11 -20.14
CA ASP A 44 -16.74 14.30 -20.70
C ASP A 44 -15.63 15.18 -21.31
N ASN A 45 -15.62 15.34 -22.62
CA ASN A 45 -14.68 16.19 -23.37
C ASN A 45 -14.83 17.70 -23.08
N SER A 46 -15.30 18.10 -21.91
CA SER A 46 -15.55 19.48 -21.50
C SER A 46 -14.30 20.35 -21.36
N GLY A 47 -13.10 19.77 -21.52
CA GLY A 47 -11.82 20.48 -21.36
C GLY A 47 -11.26 20.38 -19.93
N ASP A 48 -10.33 21.28 -19.63
CA ASP A 48 -9.67 21.30 -18.31
C ASP A 48 -10.64 21.75 -17.22
N VAL A 49 -10.57 21.11 -16.06
CA VAL A 49 -11.36 21.50 -14.88
C VAL A 49 -10.50 22.37 -13.97
N VAL A 50 -11.01 23.53 -13.61
CA VAL A 50 -10.26 24.54 -12.86
C VAL A 50 -11.01 24.94 -11.59
N ILE A 51 -10.26 25.00 -10.49
CA ILE A 51 -10.69 25.63 -9.24
C ILE A 51 -9.62 26.62 -8.79
N GLU A 52 -10.03 27.61 -8.02
CA GLU A 52 -9.08 28.59 -7.48
C GLU A 52 -9.60 29.21 -6.17
N ASN A 53 -8.68 29.57 -5.32
CA ASN A 53 -8.92 30.38 -4.12
C ASN A 53 -8.07 31.68 -4.18
N ASP A 54 -7.96 32.41 -3.09
CA ASP A 54 -7.20 33.67 -3.06
C ASP A 54 -5.71 33.48 -3.37
N SER A 55 -5.14 32.32 -3.05
CA SER A 55 -3.70 32.03 -3.14
C SER A 55 -3.31 31.19 -4.34
N LEU A 56 -4.09 30.17 -4.67
CA LEU A 56 -3.76 29.16 -5.67
C LEU A 56 -4.83 29.04 -6.75
N LYS A 57 -4.36 28.65 -7.93
CA LYS A 57 -5.21 28.14 -9.03
C LYS A 57 -4.75 26.73 -9.36
N LEU A 58 -5.66 25.76 -9.32
CA LEU A 58 -5.45 24.38 -9.74
C LEU A 58 -6.19 24.11 -11.04
N SER A 59 -5.47 23.61 -12.03
CA SER A 59 -6.03 23.08 -13.28
C SER A 59 -5.75 21.58 -13.39
N VAL A 60 -6.77 20.80 -13.69
CA VAL A 60 -6.67 19.38 -14.01
C VAL A 60 -6.98 19.22 -15.50
N SER A 61 -6.02 18.69 -16.24
CA SER A 61 -6.16 18.48 -17.69
C SER A 61 -7.26 17.47 -18.01
N GLY A 62 -8.20 17.89 -18.84
CA GLY A 62 -9.28 17.02 -19.31
C GLY A 62 -8.80 15.85 -20.18
N SER A 63 -7.60 15.90 -20.76
CA SER A 63 -7.07 14.88 -21.65
C SER A 63 -6.06 13.92 -21.00
N SER A 64 -5.39 14.34 -19.91
CA SER A 64 -4.31 13.59 -19.27
C SER A 64 -4.49 13.42 -17.76
N THR A 65 -5.43 14.11 -17.14
CA THR A 65 -5.63 14.22 -15.69
C THR A 65 -4.43 14.78 -14.92
N GLN A 66 -3.43 15.30 -15.62
CA GLN A 66 -2.26 15.94 -15.03
C GLN A 66 -2.65 17.29 -14.42
N LEU A 67 -1.88 17.69 -13.41
CA LEU A 67 -2.16 18.91 -12.63
C LEU A 67 -1.19 20.03 -12.96
N GLU A 68 -1.72 21.25 -12.98
CA GLU A 68 -0.93 22.48 -12.86
C GLU A 68 -1.47 23.28 -11.68
N VAL A 69 -0.58 23.61 -10.73
CA VAL A 69 -0.86 24.48 -9.60
C VAL A 69 -0.12 25.78 -9.81
N THR A 70 -0.83 26.88 -9.93
CA THR A 70 -0.25 28.23 -10.03
C THR A 70 -0.38 28.96 -8.70
N ASP A 71 0.75 29.38 -8.15
CA ASP A 71 0.78 30.34 -7.06
C ASP A 71 0.49 31.74 -7.61
N LYS A 72 -0.63 32.33 -7.21
CA LYS A 72 -1.08 33.63 -7.71
C LYS A 72 -0.20 34.80 -7.29
N ALA A 73 0.48 34.67 -6.14
CA ALA A 73 1.35 35.74 -5.62
C ALA A 73 2.66 35.83 -6.40
N THR A 74 3.23 34.68 -6.80
CA THR A 74 4.54 34.61 -7.46
C THR A 74 4.45 34.33 -8.96
N GLY A 75 3.30 33.84 -9.44
CA GLY A 75 3.11 33.36 -10.81
C GLY A 75 3.82 32.04 -11.10
N LYS A 76 4.39 31.36 -10.10
CA LYS A 76 5.06 30.06 -10.26
C LYS A 76 4.05 28.96 -10.56
N VAL A 77 4.44 28.06 -11.48
CA VAL A 77 3.62 26.92 -11.87
C VAL A 77 4.31 25.62 -11.44
N TYR A 78 3.60 24.81 -10.70
CA TYR A 78 4.03 23.49 -10.24
C TYR A 78 3.23 22.43 -11.00
N ARG A 79 3.93 21.47 -11.61
CA ARG A 79 3.31 20.43 -12.43
C ARG A 79 3.43 19.07 -11.77
N SER A 80 2.36 18.29 -11.88
CA SER A 80 2.35 16.89 -11.41
C SER A 80 3.28 15.99 -12.20
N ASN A 81 3.54 16.34 -13.47
CA ASN A 81 4.33 15.56 -14.41
C ASN A 81 5.17 16.48 -15.31
N PRO A 82 6.26 15.97 -15.91
CA PRO A 82 6.90 16.63 -17.03
C PRO A 82 5.92 16.86 -18.19
N THR A 83 6.12 17.92 -18.95
CA THR A 83 5.30 18.16 -20.16
C THR A 83 5.57 17.09 -21.23
N ALA A 84 4.64 16.87 -22.16
CA ALA A 84 4.83 15.91 -23.24
C ALA A 84 6.07 16.23 -24.09
N GLU A 85 6.37 17.53 -24.30
CA GLU A 85 7.58 17.99 -24.99
C GLU A 85 8.85 17.62 -24.20
N ASP A 86 8.84 17.83 -22.88
CA ASP A 86 9.96 17.49 -22.00
C ASP A 86 10.17 15.97 -21.95
N VAL A 87 9.10 15.18 -21.91
CA VAL A 87 9.18 13.71 -21.94
C VAL A 87 9.85 13.25 -23.23
N GLU A 88 9.46 13.78 -24.39
CA GLU A 88 10.09 13.43 -25.66
C GLU A 88 11.58 13.82 -25.71
N LYS A 89 11.95 14.95 -25.11
CA LYS A 89 13.32 15.46 -25.15
C LYS A 89 14.24 14.80 -24.12
N TYR A 90 13.77 14.56 -22.92
CA TYR A 90 14.61 14.22 -21.76
C TYR A 90 14.38 12.83 -21.17
N ALA A 91 13.26 12.13 -21.50
CA ALA A 91 12.96 10.86 -20.86
C ALA A 91 14.08 9.83 -21.01
N ASN A 92 14.78 9.84 -22.16
CA ASN A 92 15.83 8.86 -22.51
C ASN A 92 15.39 7.41 -22.21
N ALA A 93 14.14 7.09 -22.57
CA ALA A 93 13.46 5.87 -22.21
C ALA A 93 12.55 5.39 -23.36
N ASP A 94 12.16 4.12 -23.33
CA ASP A 94 11.18 3.56 -24.26
C ASP A 94 9.72 3.93 -23.90
N GLY A 95 8.76 3.44 -24.71
CA GLY A 95 7.36 3.81 -24.60
C GLY A 95 6.75 3.60 -23.21
N HIS A 96 7.02 2.47 -22.57
CA HIS A 96 6.47 2.16 -21.26
C HIS A 96 6.94 3.17 -20.18
N TYR A 97 8.23 3.50 -20.14
CA TYR A 97 8.73 4.48 -19.17
C TYR A 97 8.22 5.90 -19.44
N LYS A 98 7.96 6.26 -20.72
CA LYS A 98 7.30 7.52 -21.07
C LYS A 98 5.85 7.57 -20.57
N ASP A 99 5.12 6.47 -20.67
CA ASP A 99 3.76 6.35 -20.11
C ASP A 99 3.77 6.54 -18.61
N VAL A 100 4.69 5.88 -17.90
CA VAL A 100 4.86 6.02 -16.44
C VAL A 100 5.19 7.45 -16.04
N LEU A 101 6.06 8.18 -16.80
CA LEU A 101 6.34 9.60 -16.57
C LEU A 101 5.12 10.50 -16.77
N SER A 102 4.16 10.06 -17.59
CA SER A 102 2.93 10.80 -17.88
C SER A 102 1.80 10.50 -16.88
N SER A 103 1.97 9.51 -15.99
CA SER A 103 0.93 9.05 -15.09
C SER A 103 0.90 9.82 -13.76
N THR A 104 -0.32 10.04 -13.26
CA THR A 104 -0.59 10.67 -11.96
C THR A 104 -0.85 9.64 -10.85
N LEU A 105 -1.04 8.37 -11.23
CA LEU A 105 -1.30 7.26 -10.32
C LEU A 105 -0.62 6.00 -10.84
N ASN A 106 0.24 5.38 -10.03
CA ASN A 106 0.82 4.07 -10.30
C ASN A 106 0.44 3.11 -9.19
N LEU A 107 0.15 1.87 -9.53
CA LEU A 107 -0.13 0.83 -8.55
C LEU A 107 0.61 -0.47 -8.88
N THR A 108 0.92 -1.22 -7.84
CA THR A 108 1.42 -2.58 -7.94
C THR A 108 0.40 -3.50 -7.30
N TYR A 109 -0.04 -4.51 -8.03
CA TYR A 109 -0.87 -5.57 -7.51
C TYR A 109 -0.18 -6.92 -7.56
N SER A 110 -0.67 -7.88 -6.81
CA SER A 110 -0.20 -9.26 -6.82
C SER A 110 -1.32 -10.20 -7.25
N ASN A 111 -0.99 -11.45 -7.47
CA ASN A 111 -1.95 -12.52 -7.74
C ASN A 111 -1.71 -13.71 -6.81
N SER A 112 -2.50 -14.75 -6.92
CA SER A 112 -2.41 -15.98 -6.12
C SER A 112 -1.04 -16.69 -6.18
N THR A 113 -0.21 -16.39 -7.19
CA THR A 113 1.14 -16.96 -7.34
C THR A 113 2.24 -15.98 -6.91
N ASP A 114 1.91 -14.90 -6.19
CA ASP A 114 2.81 -13.80 -5.78
C ASP A 114 3.52 -13.11 -6.96
N THR A 115 2.93 -13.18 -8.15
CA THR A 115 3.44 -12.42 -9.29
C THR A 115 2.97 -10.99 -9.19
N LYS A 116 3.91 -10.07 -8.95
CA LYS A 116 3.64 -8.63 -8.86
C LYS A 116 3.68 -8.00 -10.25
N LYS A 117 2.69 -7.16 -10.53
CA LYS A 117 2.62 -6.35 -11.75
C LYS A 117 2.43 -4.89 -11.39
N GLU A 118 3.18 -4.04 -12.08
CA GLU A 118 3.03 -2.59 -12.00
C GLU A 118 2.18 -2.11 -13.17
N ILE A 119 1.23 -1.25 -12.87
CA ILE A 119 0.37 -0.60 -13.87
C ILE A 119 0.27 0.89 -13.57
N ASP A 120 0.09 1.68 -14.61
CA ASP A 120 -0.03 3.13 -14.56
C ASP A 120 -1.40 3.57 -15.09
N ASN A 121 -1.92 4.70 -14.56
CA ASN A 121 -3.22 5.18 -15.01
C ASN A 121 -3.18 5.83 -16.40
N TYR A 122 -2.02 6.27 -16.87
CA TYR A 122 -1.95 6.94 -18.18
C TYR A 122 -2.18 5.96 -19.31
N SER A 123 -1.39 4.87 -19.40
CA SER A 123 -1.56 3.87 -20.45
C SER A 123 -2.83 3.04 -20.29
N GLN A 124 -3.10 2.57 -19.06
CA GLN A 124 -4.15 1.59 -18.80
C GLN A 124 -5.57 2.18 -18.71
N CYS A 125 -5.68 3.48 -18.41
CA CYS A 125 -6.97 4.12 -18.20
C CYS A 125 -7.17 5.31 -19.15
N ILE A 126 -6.20 6.24 -19.27
CA ILE A 126 -6.40 7.53 -19.93
C ILE A 126 -6.24 7.39 -21.44
N ARG A 127 -5.06 6.97 -21.91
CA ARG A 127 -4.74 6.93 -23.34
C ARG A 127 -5.58 5.90 -24.10
N ASP A 128 -5.60 4.67 -23.60
CA ASP A 128 -6.14 3.54 -24.35
C ASP A 128 -7.65 3.38 -24.16
N ASN A 129 -8.17 3.58 -22.95
CA ASN A 129 -9.55 3.24 -22.59
C ASN A 129 -10.44 4.44 -22.28
N LYS A 130 -9.86 5.56 -21.81
CA LYS A 130 -10.61 6.77 -21.35
C LYS A 130 -11.61 6.48 -20.22
N PHE A 131 -11.29 5.54 -19.34
CA PHE A 131 -12.13 5.14 -18.21
C PHE A 131 -11.85 6.00 -16.98
N TYR A 132 -12.05 7.30 -17.10
CA TYR A 132 -11.91 8.25 -15.99
C TYR A 132 -12.97 9.34 -16.06
N LYS A 133 -13.22 9.95 -14.91
CA LYS A 133 -14.14 11.08 -14.77
C LYS A 133 -13.49 12.16 -13.90
N ILE A 134 -13.58 13.40 -14.34
CA ILE A 134 -13.14 14.57 -13.59
C ILE A 134 -14.38 15.34 -13.15
N GLU A 135 -14.52 15.59 -11.86
CA GLU A 135 -15.67 16.27 -11.27
C GLU A 135 -15.21 17.44 -10.39
N LYS A 136 -15.73 18.62 -10.65
CA LYS A 136 -15.65 19.73 -9.69
C LYS A 136 -16.67 19.46 -8.59
N VAL A 137 -16.18 19.02 -7.41
CA VAL A 137 -17.04 18.70 -6.27
C VAL A 137 -17.60 19.97 -5.63
N ASN A 138 -16.71 20.97 -5.46
CA ASN A 138 -17.05 22.30 -4.96
C ASN A 138 -15.98 23.32 -5.43
N ASP A 139 -16.02 24.54 -4.93
CA ASP A 139 -15.09 25.60 -5.38
C ASP A 139 -13.63 25.34 -4.97
N ASN A 140 -13.38 24.48 -4.00
CA ASN A 140 -12.03 24.16 -3.50
C ASN A 140 -11.62 22.70 -3.78
N GLU A 141 -12.43 21.89 -4.46
CA GLU A 141 -12.19 20.47 -4.61
C GLU A 141 -12.52 19.93 -5.99
N ILE A 142 -11.57 19.23 -6.58
CA ILE A 142 -11.74 18.39 -7.77
C ILE A 142 -11.53 16.93 -7.39
N LYS A 143 -12.44 16.07 -7.83
CA LYS A 143 -12.33 14.61 -7.74
C LYS A 143 -12.05 14.04 -9.12
N VAL A 144 -11.05 13.15 -9.20
CA VAL A 144 -10.78 12.35 -10.39
C VAL A 144 -10.94 10.87 -10.03
N SER A 145 -11.84 10.22 -10.73
CA SER A 145 -12.11 8.79 -10.55
C SER A 145 -11.59 8.02 -11.76
N TYR A 146 -10.86 6.94 -11.50
CA TYR A 146 -10.21 6.10 -12.49
C TYR A 146 -10.69 4.67 -12.39
N SER A 147 -10.85 3.99 -13.53
CA SER A 147 -10.85 2.54 -13.65
C SER A 147 -9.57 2.10 -14.36
N VAL A 148 -8.59 1.62 -13.59
CA VAL A 148 -7.25 1.24 -14.09
C VAL A 148 -7.16 -0.27 -14.14
N GLY A 149 -6.67 -0.85 -15.23
CA GLY A 149 -6.46 -2.29 -15.27
C GLY A 149 -6.36 -2.89 -16.65
N ASP A 150 -6.34 -4.22 -16.67
CA ASP A 150 -6.26 -5.01 -17.90
C ASP A 150 -7.67 -5.22 -18.46
N PHE A 151 -8.19 -4.18 -19.11
CA PHE A 151 -9.47 -4.26 -19.78
C PHE A 151 -9.39 -5.09 -21.05
N GLU A 152 -10.38 -5.91 -21.27
CA GLU A 152 -10.51 -6.60 -22.53
C GLU A 152 -10.81 -5.62 -23.66
N LYS A 153 -10.06 -5.72 -24.74
CA LYS A 153 -10.35 -4.96 -25.94
C LYS A 153 -11.79 -5.26 -26.41
N THR A 154 -12.56 -4.22 -26.65
CA THR A 154 -13.91 -4.40 -27.20
C THR A 154 -13.83 -4.80 -28.66
N TYR A 155 -14.12 -6.05 -28.96
CA TYR A 155 -14.21 -6.55 -30.33
C TYR A 155 -15.64 -6.41 -30.87
N THR A 156 -15.78 -6.03 -32.15
CA THR A 156 -17.06 -5.93 -32.83
C THR A 156 -17.56 -7.30 -33.28
N CYS A 157 -17.79 -8.16 -32.28
CA CYS A 157 -18.39 -9.47 -32.45
C CYS A 157 -19.40 -9.74 -31.31
N PRO A 158 -20.38 -10.64 -31.50
CA PRO A 158 -21.32 -10.98 -30.44
C PRO A 158 -20.64 -11.58 -29.20
N VAL A 159 -20.95 -11.10 -28.00
CA VAL A 159 -20.59 -11.76 -26.74
C VAL A 159 -21.67 -12.76 -26.34
N ALA A 160 -22.92 -12.33 -26.37
CA ALA A 160 -24.09 -13.19 -26.23
C ALA A 160 -25.12 -12.78 -27.27
N ILE A 161 -25.65 -13.71 -28.02
CA ILE A 161 -26.58 -13.44 -29.13
C ILE A 161 -27.57 -14.57 -29.30
N LYS A 162 -28.84 -14.24 -29.51
CA LYS A 162 -29.92 -15.19 -29.83
C LYS A 162 -29.67 -15.89 -31.13
N GLU A 163 -30.07 -17.16 -31.22
CA GLU A 163 -29.87 -17.99 -32.40
C GLU A 163 -30.39 -17.35 -33.69
N SER A 164 -31.59 -16.79 -33.67
CA SER A 164 -32.21 -16.13 -34.83
C SER A 164 -31.38 -14.98 -35.37
N ARG A 165 -30.80 -14.19 -34.45
CA ARG A 165 -29.92 -13.06 -34.81
C ARG A 165 -28.54 -13.54 -35.25
N MET A 166 -27.97 -14.55 -34.60
CA MET A 166 -26.70 -15.17 -35.00
C MET A 166 -26.80 -15.68 -36.44
N LYS A 167 -27.87 -16.38 -36.77
CA LYS A 167 -28.14 -16.90 -38.10
C LYS A 167 -28.16 -15.83 -39.18
N LYS A 168 -28.74 -14.66 -38.91
CA LYS A 168 -28.78 -13.50 -39.82
C LYS A 168 -27.37 -13.06 -40.30
N TYR A 169 -26.36 -13.14 -39.42
CA TYR A 169 -24.98 -12.76 -39.76
C TYR A 169 -24.23 -13.96 -40.36
N LEU A 170 -24.42 -15.16 -39.84
CA LEU A 170 -23.83 -16.38 -40.39
C LEU A 170 -24.23 -16.59 -41.85
N ASP A 171 -25.47 -16.34 -42.22
CA ASP A 171 -25.97 -16.52 -43.60
C ASP A 171 -25.23 -15.61 -44.61
N LYS A 172 -24.60 -14.55 -44.15
CA LYS A 172 -23.75 -13.66 -44.99
C LYS A 172 -22.31 -14.13 -45.09
N MET A 173 -21.89 -15.11 -44.28
CA MET A 173 -20.53 -15.64 -44.26
C MET A 173 -20.38 -16.87 -45.16
N SER A 174 -19.17 -17.12 -45.66
CA SER A 174 -18.85 -18.41 -46.31
C SER A 174 -19.00 -19.58 -45.34
N ARG A 175 -19.28 -20.78 -45.84
CA ARG A 175 -19.43 -22.00 -45.00
C ARG A 175 -18.21 -22.25 -44.10
N SER A 176 -17.01 -21.93 -44.57
CA SER A 176 -15.79 -22.09 -43.76
C SER A 176 -15.72 -21.05 -42.63
N ALA A 177 -16.13 -19.80 -42.90
CA ALA A 177 -16.18 -18.73 -41.92
C ALA A 177 -17.24 -18.99 -40.86
N GLN A 178 -18.45 -19.48 -41.25
CA GLN A 178 -19.50 -19.88 -40.30
C GLN A 178 -19.00 -20.97 -39.33
N LYS A 179 -18.41 -22.06 -39.89
CA LYS A 179 -17.88 -23.17 -39.10
C LYS A 179 -16.73 -22.71 -38.16
N SER A 180 -15.92 -21.81 -38.64
CA SER A 180 -14.86 -21.19 -37.85
C SER A 180 -15.43 -20.33 -36.73
N ALA A 181 -16.37 -19.43 -37.01
CA ALA A 181 -16.99 -18.57 -36.00
C ALA A 181 -17.67 -19.38 -34.89
N LEU A 182 -18.54 -20.31 -35.25
CA LEU A 182 -19.30 -21.13 -34.29
C LEU A 182 -18.44 -21.93 -33.30
N ARG A 183 -17.20 -22.28 -33.65
CA ARG A 183 -16.25 -22.96 -32.74
C ARG A 183 -15.81 -22.09 -31.56
N SER A 184 -16.07 -20.81 -31.61
CA SER A 184 -15.70 -19.86 -30.56
C SER A 184 -16.87 -19.55 -29.64
N TYR A 185 -18.00 -20.23 -29.80
CA TYR A 185 -19.21 -20.01 -29.00
C TYR A 185 -19.66 -21.29 -28.32
N VAL A 186 -20.13 -21.14 -27.08
CA VAL A 186 -20.89 -22.14 -26.36
C VAL A 186 -22.37 -21.95 -26.73
N TYR A 187 -23.04 -23.02 -27.09
CA TYR A 187 -24.45 -23.00 -27.47
C TYR A 187 -25.32 -23.43 -26.31
N PHE A 188 -26.13 -22.55 -25.81
CA PHE A 188 -27.09 -22.78 -24.75
C PHE A 188 -28.46 -23.03 -25.38
N ASN A 189 -28.95 -24.26 -25.32
CA ASN A 189 -30.30 -24.67 -25.73
C ASN A 189 -31.03 -25.25 -24.54
N TYR A 190 -31.98 -24.53 -23.98
CA TYR A 190 -32.73 -24.94 -22.80
C TYR A 190 -33.43 -26.27 -23.01
N GLU A 191 -34.06 -26.50 -24.17
CA GLU A 191 -34.82 -27.69 -24.45
C GLU A 191 -33.93 -28.94 -24.52
N GLU A 192 -32.74 -28.84 -25.07
CA GLU A 192 -31.78 -29.94 -25.15
C GLU A 192 -31.13 -30.20 -23.79
N LEU A 193 -30.63 -29.17 -23.15
CA LEU A 193 -29.92 -29.24 -21.87
C LEU A 193 -30.82 -29.75 -20.73
N SER A 194 -32.10 -29.34 -20.71
CA SER A 194 -33.07 -29.78 -19.68
C SER A 194 -33.45 -31.25 -19.76
N LYS A 195 -33.29 -31.88 -20.91
CA LYS A 195 -33.57 -33.31 -21.15
C LYS A 195 -32.34 -34.20 -20.93
N SER A 196 -31.16 -33.63 -20.76
CA SER A 196 -29.91 -34.37 -20.59
C SER A 196 -29.73 -34.85 -19.16
N ASP A 197 -29.27 -36.09 -19.00
CA ASP A 197 -28.86 -36.67 -17.72
C ASP A 197 -27.36 -36.45 -17.41
N ASP A 198 -26.60 -35.92 -18.37
CA ASP A 198 -25.19 -35.66 -18.21
C ASP A 198 -24.93 -34.53 -17.20
N SER A 199 -23.91 -34.71 -16.35
CA SER A 199 -23.58 -33.75 -15.29
C SER A 199 -23.04 -32.43 -15.85
N THR A 200 -22.35 -32.46 -17.00
CA THR A 200 -21.79 -31.30 -17.67
C THR A 200 -22.91 -30.43 -18.25
N ASP A 201 -23.91 -31.09 -18.90
CA ASP A 201 -25.07 -30.39 -19.44
C ASP A 201 -25.93 -29.77 -18.35
N LYS A 202 -26.06 -30.40 -17.18
CA LYS A 202 -26.76 -29.85 -16.02
C LYS A 202 -26.04 -28.61 -15.46
N GLN A 203 -24.70 -28.63 -15.40
CA GLN A 203 -23.91 -27.45 -15.01
C GLN A 203 -24.06 -26.31 -16.04
N LEU A 204 -24.02 -26.66 -17.33
CA LEU A 204 -24.19 -25.71 -18.41
C LEU A 204 -25.61 -25.10 -18.38
N LEU A 205 -26.64 -25.88 -18.13
CA LEU A 205 -28.00 -25.37 -17.95
C LEU A 205 -28.11 -24.39 -16.79
N THR A 206 -27.54 -24.73 -15.63
CA THR A 206 -27.53 -23.86 -14.43
C THR A 206 -26.82 -22.54 -14.72
N LYS A 207 -25.66 -22.60 -15.41
CA LYS A 207 -24.93 -21.39 -15.84
C LYS A 207 -25.78 -20.57 -16.82
N GLY A 208 -26.42 -21.19 -17.78
CA GLY A 208 -27.26 -20.54 -18.79
C GLY A 208 -28.47 -19.84 -18.18
N GLU A 209 -29.20 -20.49 -17.27
CA GLU A 209 -30.36 -19.88 -16.57
C GLU A 209 -29.96 -18.67 -15.71
N LYS A 210 -28.75 -18.69 -15.13
CA LYS A 210 -28.23 -17.54 -14.36
C LYS A 210 -27.86 -16.36 -15.24
N LEU A 211 -27.24 -16.60 -16.41
CA LEU A 211 -26.72 -15.55 -17.30
C LEU A 211 -27.79 -14.97 -18.22
N PHE A 212 -28.75 -15.79 -18.66
CA PHE A 212 -29.69 -15.48 -19.74
C PHE A 212 -31.13 -15.68 -19.27
N PRO A 213 -31.79 -14.62 -18.78
CA PRO A 213 -33.18 -14.72 -18.29
C PRO A 213 -34.18 -15.23 -19.30
N ASP A 214 -33.92 -15.01 -20.59
CA ASP A 214 -34.77 -15.39 -21.73
C ASP A 214 -34.30 -16.66 -22.47
N LEU A 215 -33.40 -17.46 -21.86
CA LEU A 215 -32.89 -18.72 -22.43
C LEU A 215 -34.01 -19.71 -22.77
N LYS A 216 -35.13 -19.69 -22.02
CA LYS A 216 -36.28 -20.55 -22.27
C LYS A 216 -37.07 -20.21 -23.55
N ASP A 217 -36.95 -18.96 -24.00
CA ASP A 217 -37.66 -18.44 -25.16
C ASP A 217 -36.93 -18.78 -26.46
N GLU A 218 -35.58 -18.71 -26.45
CA GLU A 218 -34.77 -18.95 -27.63
C GLU A 218 -33.33 -19.35 -27.23
N PRO A 219 -32.69 -20.29 -27.98
CA PRO A 219 -31.28 -20.62 -27.75
C PRO A 219 -30.34 -19.45 -27.93
N ILE A 220 -29.23 -19.47 -27.16
CA ILE A 220 -28.26 -18.38 -27.12
C ILE A 220 -26.85 -18.90 -27.42
N TYR A 221 -26.14 -18.21 -28.29
CA TYR A 221 -24.71 -18.37 -28.48
C TYR A 221 -23.96 -17.41 -27.56
N TYR A 222 -23.10 -17.95 -26.70
CA TYR A 222 -22.23 -17.21 -25.78
C TYR A 222 -20.78 -17.41 -26.16
N LEU A 223 -20.05 -16.32 -26.33
CA LEU A 223 -18.64 -16.36 -26.68
C LEU A 223 -17.84 -17.03 -25.57
N ASP A 224 -17.12 -18.11 -25.91
CA ASP A 224 -16.35 -18.88 -24.96
C ASP A 224 -15.26 -18.01 -24.29
N GLU A 225 -15.19 -18.07 -22.97
CA GLU A 225 -14.27 -17.27 -22.15
C GLU A 225 -12.79 -17.58 -22.42
N SER A 226 -12.49 -18.78 -22.92
CA SER A 226 -11.13 -19.23 -23.27
C SER A 226 -10.62 -18.74 -24.63
N VAL A 227 -11.45 -18.02 -25.41
CA VAL A 227 -11.07 -17.53 -26.73
C VAL A 227 -10.01 -16.46 -26.61
N THR A 228 -8.86 -16.65 -27.30
CA THR A 228 -7.72 -15.74 -27.27
C THR A 228 -7.96 -14.46 -28.08
N ASP A 229 -7.23 -13.38 -27.78
CA ASP A 229 -7.32 -12.11 -28.49
C ASP A 229 -7.09 -12.23 -30.00
N SER A 230 -6.11 -13.02 -30.40
CA SER A 230 -5.88 -13.30 -31.83
C SER A 230 -7.10 -13.94 -32.51
N ARG A 231 -7.82 -14.76 -31.76
CA ARG A 231 -9.05 -15.39 -32.25
C ARG A 231 -10.22 -14.42 -32.25
N LEU A 232 -10.30 -13.54 -31.26
CA LEU A 232 -11.30 -12.46 -31.20
C LEU A 232 -11.14 -11.49 -32.38
N GLN A 233 -9.92 -11.13 -32.72
CA GLN A 233 -9.66 -10.30 -33.91
C GLN A 233 -10.17 -10.97 -35.20
N GLN A 234 -9.89 -12.26 -35.36
CA GLN A 234 -10.41 -13.02 -36.52
C GLN A 234 -11.95 -13.12 -36.54
N LEU A 235 -12.58 -13.14 -35.36
CA LEU A 235 -14.04 -13.09 -35.26
C LEU A 235 -14.58 -11.72 -35.64
N GLU A 236 -13.97 -10.65 -35.12
CA GLU A 236 -14.32 -9.27 -35.44
C GLU A 236 -14.32 -9.06 -36.95
N ASP A 237 -13.20 -9.45 -37.63
CA ASP A 237 -13.11 -9.31 -39.08
C ASP A 237 -14.29 -9.96 -39.81
N LYS A 238 -14.69 -11.18 -39.41
CA LYS A 238 -15.82 -11.92 -40.03
C LYS A 238 -17.17 -11.30 -39.74
N PHE A 239 -17.40 -10.83 -38.50
CA PHE A 239 -18.67 -10.25 -38.12
C PHE A 239 -18.84 -8.84 -38.68
N VAL A 240 -17.78 -8.05 -38.74
CA VAL A 240 -17.77 -6.73 -39.39
C VAL A 240 -18.03 -6.88 -40.90
N GLU A 241 -17.37 -7.83 -41.58
CA GLU A 241 -17.63 -8.15 -42.99
C GLU A 241 -19.09 -8.59 -43.22
N ALA A 242 -19.69 -9.32 -42.25
CA ALA A 242 -21.11 -9.68 -42.28
C ALA A 242 -22.04 -8.50 -41.93
N GLY A 243 -21.49 -7.31 -41.62
CA GLY A 243 -22.25 -6.08 -41.30
C GLY A 243 -22.75 -6.05 -39.85
N TYR A 244 -22.06 -6.70 -38.93
CA TYR A 244 -22.27 -6.56 -37.48
C TYR A 244 -21.58 -5.32 -36.96
N THR A 245 -22.22 -4.56 -36.08
CA THR A 245 -21.75 -3.29 -35.56
C THR A 245 -21.63 -3.30 -34.02
N LEU A 246 -20.97 -2.32 -33.45
CA LEU A 246 -20.95 -2.11 -31.99
C LEU A 246 -22.34 -1.83 -31.42
N GLU A 247 -23.21 -1.16 -32.21
CA GLU A 247 -24.61 -0.96 -31.83
C GLU A 247 -25.37 -2.30 -31.78
N ASP A 248 -25.15 -3.18 -32.77
CA ASP A 248 -25.70 -4.54 -32.74
C ASP A 248 -25.22 -5.33 -31.50
N ARG A 249 -23.92 -5.21 -31.17
CA ARG A 249 -23.35 -5.85 -29.99
C ARG A 249 -24.02 -5.35 -28.71
N THR A 250 -24.18 -4.05 -28.54
CA THR A 250 -24.86 -3.44 -27.39
C THR A 250 -26.31 -3.92 -27.31
N LYS A 251 -27.00 -3.97 -28.44
CA LYS A 251 -28.36 -4.45 -28.51
C LYS A 251 -28.50 -5.94 -28.17
N ASP A 252 -27.56 -6.78 -28.63
CA ASP A 252 -27.59 -8.22 -28.37
C ASP A 252 -27.21 -8.54 -26.94
N MET A 253 -26.32 -7.76 -26.31
CA MET A 253 -26.03 -7.85 -24.89
C MET A 253 -27.26 -7.55 -24.02
N GLY A 254 -28.04 -6.53 -24.41
CA GLY A 254 -29.31 -6.20 -23.76
C GLY A 254 -29.21 -6.19 -22.23
N ASN A 255 -30.03 -7.04 -21.59
CA ASN A 255 -30.07 -7.18 -20.13
C ASN A 255 -29.21 -8.37 -19.62
N TYR A 256 -28.35 -8.95 -20.47
CA TYR A 256 -27.51 -10.05 -20.05
C TYR A 256 -26.39 -9.57 -19.16
N LYS A 257 -26.26 -10.16 -17.96
CA LYS A 257 -25.20 -9.87 -17.00
C LYS A 257 -23.93 -10.66 -17.34
N VAL A 258 -23.40 -10.45 -18.54
CA VAL A 258 -22.17 -11.11 -19.00
C VAL A 258 -21.08 -10.07 -19.18
N SER A 259 -19.97 -10.24 -18.50
CA SER A 259 -18.78 -9.41 -18.65
C SER A 259 -17.57 -10.30 -18.78
N ARG A 260 -16.75 -10.08 -19.82
CA ARG A 260 -15.46 -10.77 -19.95
C ARG A 260 -14.38 -10.15 -19.07
N ASN A 261 -14.68 -9.03 -18.41
CA ASN A 261 -13.81 -8.40 -17.42
C ASN A 261 -14.00 -8.99 -16.00
N GLU A 262 -14.98 -9.87 -15.80
CA GLU A 262 -15.15 -10.57 -14.54
C GLU A 262 -13.92 -11.44 -14.24
N GLY A 263 -13.36 -11.29 -13.04
CA GLY A 263 -12.14 -11.99 -12.66
C GLY A 263 -10.83 -11.38 -13.16
N LYS A 264 -10.84 -10.19 -13.81
CA LYS A 264 -9.62 -9.50 -14.24
C LYS A 264 -9.10 -8.51 -13.19
N PRO A 265 -7.79 -8.15 -13.24
CA PRO A 265 -7.23 -7.11 -12.38
C PRO A 265 -7.66 -5.73 -12.84
N ILE A 266 -8.78 -5.24 -12.30
CA ILE A 266 -9.32 -3.90 -12.52
C ILE A 266 -9.50 -3.23 -11.18
N PHE A 267 -9.12 -1.95 -11.10
CA PHE A 267 -9.04 -1.16 -9.88
C PHE A 267 -9.76 0.16 -10.09
N ASP A 268 -10.84 0.40 -9.35
CA ASP A 268 -11.51 1.70 -9.30
C ASP A 268 -10.89 2.51 -8.16
N ILE A 269 -10.36 3.69 -8.47
CA ILE A 269 -9.65 4.53 -7.51
C ILE A 269 -10.08 5.98 -7.70
N SER A 270 -10.40 6.66 -6.61
CA SER A 270 -10.70 8.10 -6.64
C SER A 270 -9.60 8.89 -5.96
N VAL A 271 -9.18 9.99 -6.58
CA VAL A 271 -8.22 10.95 -6.04
C VAL A 271 -8.89 12.31 -5.91
N HIS A 272 -8.81 12.90 -4.72
CA HIS A 272 -9.38 14.20 -4.40
C HIS A 272 -8.26 15.24 -4.29
N TYR A 273 -8.39 16.33 -5.00
CA TYR A 273 -7.48 17.47 -5.00
C TYR A 273 -8.16 18.65 -4.35
N VAL A 274 -7.68 19.08 -3.18
CA VAL A 274 -8.31 20.09 -2.34
C VAL A 274 -7.38 21.28 -2.17
N LEU A 275 -7.85 22.49 -2.44
CA LEU A 275 -7.13 23.73 -2.15
C LEU A 275 -7.46 24.21 -0.73
N GLU A 276 -6.45 24.29 0.12
CA GLU A 276 -6.53 24.79 1.49
C GLU A 276 -5.52 25.94 1.69
N ASP A 277 -5.99 27.17 1.82
CA ASP A 277 -5.13 28.36 1.89
C ASP A 277 -4.18 28.44 0.67
N ASN A 278 -2.86 28.40 0.91
CA ASN A 278 -1.80 28.35 -0.11
C ASN A 278 -1.22 26.94 -0.30
N GLN A 279 -2.00 25.90 -0.06
CA GLN A 279 -1.58 24.51 -0.07
C GLN A 279 -2.53 23.65 -0.93
N LEU A 280 -1.96 22.61 -1.55
CA LEU A 280 -2.73 21.55 -2.19
C LEU A 280 -2.73 20.32 -1.29
N VAL A 281 -3.90 19.77 -0.99
CA VAL A 281 -4.05 18.49 -0.29
C VAL A 281 -4.60 17.46 -1.26
N VAL A 282 -3.87 16.37 -1.43
CA VAL A 282 -4.22 15.25 -2.29
C VAL A 282 -4.65 14.08 -1.42
N LYS A 283 -5.87 13.59 -1.59
CA LYS A 283 -6.46 12.55 -0.76
C LYS A 283 -6.89 11.33 -1.59
N VAL A 284 -6.61 10.15 -1.07
CA VAL A 284 -7.12 8.88 -1.59
C VAL A 284 -7.83 8.14 -0.46
N PRO A 285 -9.14 8.27 -0.33
CA PRO A 285 -9.91 7.50 0.65
C PRO A 285 -9.92 6.02 0.26
N MET A 286 -9.30 5.14 1.05
CA MET A 286 -9.21 3.72 0.70
C MET A 286 -10.58 3.04 0.61
N LYS A 287 -11.59 3.55 1.32
CA LYS A 287 -12.99 3.10 1.20
C LYS A 287 -13.62 3.33 -0.17
N GLU A 288 -13.05 4.25 -0.98
CA GLU A 288 -13.48 4.51 -2.35
C GLU A 288 -12.74 3.67 -3.40
N ILE A 289 -11.78 2.84 -2.95
CA ILE A 289 -11.08 1.88 -3.81
C ILE A 289 -11.93 0.60 -3.90
N SER A 290 -12.17 0.15 -5.13
CA SER A 290 -12.81 -1.14 -5.42
C SER A 290 -11.89 -1.94 -6.33
N TYR A 291 -11.71 -3.23 -6.04
CA TYR A 291 -10.85 -4.13 -6.80
C TYR A 291 -11.30 -5.59 -6.61
N ASN A 292 -10.83 -6.48 -7.47
CA ASN A 292 -11.04 -7.92 -7.28
C ASN A 292 -10.05 -8.47 -6.26
N GLU A 293 -10.52 -9.13 -5.22
CA GLU A 293 -9.73 -9.67 -4.10
C GLU A 293 -8.66 -10.69 -4.55
N ASP A 294 -8.81 -11.33 -5.72
CA ASP A 294 -7.79 -12.17 -6.32
C ASP A 294 -6.52 -11.38 -6.74
N TYR A 295 -6.61 -10.06 -6.78
CA TYR A 295 -5.55 -9.14 -7.18
C TYR A 295 -5.32 -8.04 -6.13
N PRO A 296 -4.79 -8.38 -4.94
CA PRO A 296 -4.58 -7.41 -3.87
C PRO A 296 -3.64 -6.28 -4.30
N ILE A 297 -3.98 -5.05 -3.92
CA ILE A 297 -3.16 -3.86 -4.17
C ILE A 297 -2.03 -3.83 -3.14
N VAL A 298 -0.82 -4.11 -3.59
CA VAL A 298 0.38 -4.15 -2.73
C VAL A 298 0.97 -2.77 -2.52
N LYS A 299 1.02 -1.94 -3.58
CA LYS A 299 1.59 -0.59 -3.52
C LYS A 299 0.77 0.40 -4.32
N LEU A 300 0.75 1.64 -3.85
CA LEU A 300 0.14 2.78 -4.52
C LEU A 300 1.09 3.98 -4.50
N GLN A 301 1.20 4.70 -5.61
CA GLN A 301 1.89 5.97 -5.73
C GLN A 301 0.94 7.01 -6.31
N VAL A 302 0.89 8.17 -5.69
CA VAL A 302 0.06 9.30 -6.14
C VAL A 302 0.97 10.47 -6.46
N LEU A 303 0.79 11.07 -7.63
CA LEU A 303 1.64 12.13 -8.18
C LEU A 303 3.14 11.79 -8.12
N PRO A 304 3.57 10.63 -8.68
CA PRO A 304 4.93 10.13 -8.51
C PRO A 304 6.01 11.07 -9.07
N TYR A 305 5.65 11.95 -10.00
CA TYR A 305 6.57 12.86 -10.67
C TYR A 305 6.29 14.34 -10.38
N MET A 306 5.57 14.66 -9.29
CA MET A 306 5.31 16.05 -8.91
C MET A 306 6.61 16.82 -8.75
N GLY A 307 6.80 17.87 -9.56
CA GLY A 307 8.00 18.70 -9.58
C GLY A 307 9.27 17.99 -10.09
N ALA A 308 9.14 16.88 -10.84
CA ALA A 308 10.27 16.20 -11.46
C ALA A 308 11.09 17.16 -12.32
N SER A 309 12.41 17.13 -12.15
CA SER A 309 13.36 18.05 -12.77
C SER A 309 14.30 17.33 -13.73
N ASN A 310 14.50 17.87 -14.92
CA ASN A 310 15.30 17.23 -15.97
C ASN A 310 16.83 17.41 -15.79
N VAL A 311 17.62 16.84 -16.71
CA VAL A 311 19.09 16.83 -16.65
C VAL A 311 19.73 18.23 -16.79
N ASP A 312 19.03 19.21 -17.36
CA ASP A 312 19.56 20.58 -17.55
C ASP A 312 19.28 21.48 -16.33
N GLU A 313 18.47 21.01 -15.38
CA GLU A 313 18.06 21.78 -14.22
C GLU A 313 18.99 21.56 -13.02
N LYS A 314 19.13 22.60 -12.20
CA LYS A 314 19.88 22.60 -10.96
C LYS A 314 18.93 22.62 -9.77
N GLY A 315 19.33 21.93 -8.72
CA GLY A 315 18.54 21.87 -7.50
C GLY A 315 18.84 20.62 -6.70
N TYR A 316 17.92 20.25 -5.85
CA TYR A 316 18.07 19.10 -4.96
C TYR A 316 16.74 18.61 -4.41
N MET A 317 16.76 17.38 -3.94
CA MET A 317 15.71 16.77 -3.14
C MET A 317 16.13 16.74 -1.67
N ILE A 318 15.16 16.89 -0.76
CA ILE A 318 15.34 16.67 0.67
C ILE A 318 14.62 15.37 1.04
N VAL A 319 15.34 14.51 1.76
CA VAL A 319 14.83 13.25 2.31
C VAL A 319 14.98 13.25 3.83
N PRO A 320 14.06 12.64 4.59
CA PRO A 320 13.96 12.82 6.04
C PRO A 320 14.85 11.85 6.84
N GLU A 321 15.97 11.41 6.29
CA GLU A 321 16.90 10.51 6.97
C GLU A 321 17.60 11.23 8.13
N GLY A 322 17.47 10.66 9.35
CA GLY A 322 18.05 11.25 10.55
C GLY A 322 17.57 12.69 10.78
N THR A 323 18.48 13.65 10.66
CA THR A 323 18.19 15.09 10.75
C THR A 323 17.84 15.73 9.39
N GLY A 324 17.78 14.95 8.34
CA GLY A 324 17.53 15.33 6.95
C GLY A 324 18.75 15.14 6.05
N GLY A 325 18.51 14.59 4.86
CA GLY A 325 19.50 14.38 3.79
C GLY A 325 19.21 15.27 2.58
N LYS A 326 20.27 15.70 1.86
CA LYS A 326 20.18 16.46 0.62
C LYS A 326 20.75 15.64 -0.53
N ILE A 327 19.94 15.39 -1.57
CA ILE A 327 20.35 14.71 -2.80
C ILE A 327 20.35 15.75 -3.92
N ASN A 328 21.52 16.14 -4.39
CA ASN A 328 21.63 17.09 -5.50
C ASN A 328 21.17 16.45 -6.82
N PHE A 329 20.50 17.22 -7.66
CA PHE A 329 20.14 16.82 -9.00
C PHE A 329 21.41 16.47 -9.81
N ASN A 330 21.28 15.54 -10.73
CA ASN A 330 22.33 15.23 -11.71
C ASN A 330 23.71 14.93 -11.08
N ASN A 331 23.75 14.36 -9.87
CA ASN A 331 24.99 14.13 -9.12
C ASN A 331 25.89 12.99 -9.68
N GLY A 332 25.48 12.33 -10.73
CA GLY A 332 26.25 11.31 -11.45
C GLY A 332 26.34 9.94 -10.75
N LYS A 333 25.71 9.76 -9.58
CA LYS A 333 25.75 8.49 -8.81
C LYS A 333 24.75 7.45 -9.34
N THR A 334 24.66 7.30 -10.64
CA THR A 334 23.68 6.42 -11.32
C THR A 334 23.87 4.93 -11.04
N GLY A 335 25.08 4.51 -10.64
CA GLY A 335 25.38 3.12 -10.27
C GLY A 335 24.96 2.75 -8.84
N GLN A 336 24.55 3.72 -8.00
CA GLN A 336 24.06 3.44 -6.65
C GLN A 336 22.58 3.08 -6.68
N GLN A 337 22.10 2.37 -5.68
CA GLN A 337 20.66 2.12 -5.52
C GLN A 337 19.93 3.45 -5.31
N ARG A 338 18.65 3.51 -5.72
CA ARG A 338 17.80 4.65 -5.39
C ARG A 338 17.63 4.76 -3.89
N TYR A 339 17.46 6.00 -3.40
CA TYR A 339 17.13 6.20 -1.99
C TYR A 339 15.72 5.67 -1.72
N GLN A 340 15.59 4.84 -0.70
CA GLN A 340 14.31 4.38 -0.17
C GLN A 340 14.42 4.28 1.34
N SER A 341 13.45 4.81 2.05
CA SER A 341 13.38 4.74 3.51
C SER A 341 11.93 4.71 3.98
N ASP A 342 11.58 3.69 4.74
CA ASP A 342 10.26 3.60 5.33
C ASP A 342 10.06 4.67 6.40
N VAL A 343 8.91 5.34 6.35
CA VAL A 343 8.55 6.33 7.36
C VAL A 343 8.32 5.57 8.67
N TYR A 344 9.05 6.00 9.71
CA TYR A 344 9.11 5.37 11.04
C TYR A 344 9.82 4.01 11.12
N GLY A 345 10.39 3.52 10.01
CA GLY A 345 11.13 2.27 9.94
C GLY A 345 10.27 1.04 9.63
N TRP A 346 10.82 -0.13 9.90
CA TRP A 346 10.20 -1.41 9.56
C TRP A 346 8.87 -1.64 10.28
N ASP A 347 7.89 -2.16 9.56
CA ASP A 347 6.62 -2.60 10.11
C ASP A 347 6.79 -3.93 10.86
N TYR A 348 6.59 -3.92 12.17
CA TYR A 348 6.72 -5.11 13.02
C TYR A 348 5.63 -6.17 12.79
N GLY A 349 4.61 -5.85 12.04
CA GLY A 349 3.58 -6.79 11.58
C GLY A 349 4.01 -7.66 10.39
N GLN A 350 5.20 -7.42 9.82
CA GLN A 350 5.73 -8.16 8.68
C GLN A 350 6.92 -9.02 9.08
N ALA A 351 6.95 -10.27 8.58
CA ALA A 351 8.05 -11.18 8.78
C ALA A 351 9.35 -10.65 8.18
N ARG A 352 10.45 -10.82 8.88
CA ARG A 352 11.77 -10.33 8.49
C ARG A 352 12.81 -11.41 8.70
N THR A 353 13.39 -11.89 7.61
CA THR A 353 14.40 -12.97 7.62
C THR A 353 15.82 -12.42 7.75
N THR A 354 16.07 -11.19 7.33
CA THR A 354 17.38 -10.56 7.37
C THR A 354 17.30 -9.22 8.07
N ILE A 355 18.11 -9.03 9.11
CA ILE A 355 18.20 -7.77 9.82
C ILE A 355 19.41 -7.02 9.27
N VAL A 356 19.18 -5.83 8.81
CA VAL A 356 20.19 -4.88 8.36
C VAL A 356 20.07 -3.61 9.15
N ASP A 357 21.15 -2.84 9.23
CA ASP A 357 21.06 -1.46 9.70
C ASP A 357 20.24 -0.68 8.66
N GLU A 358 19.03 -0.34 9.03
CA GLU A 358 18.09 0.31 8.11
C GLU A 358 18.05 1.82 8.31
N THR A 359 17.95 2.51 7.20
CA THR A 359 17.65 3.94 7.21
C THR A 359 16.23 4.17 7.70
N LYS A 360 16.08 5.03 8.70
CA LYS A 360 14.79 5.40 9.27
C LYS A 360 14.44 6.84 8.97
N SER A 361 13.27 7.04 8.38
CA SER A 361 12.68 8.37 8.24
C SER A 361 11.83 8.69 9.47
N ASN A 362 12.29 9.69 10.24
CA ASN A 362 11.57 10.12 11.46
C ASN A 362 10.43 11.10 11.17
N PHE A 363 10.41 11.68 9.96
CA PHE A 363 9.41 12.64 9.54
C PHE A 363 8.76 12.21 8.23
N PRO A 364 7.44 12.28 8.13
CA PRO A 364 6.69 11.88 6.93
C PRO A 364 6.72 12.98 5.87
N LEU A 365 7.89 13.37 5.41
CA LEU A 365 8.05 14.46 4.47
C LEU A 365 9.08 14.16 3.38
N LEU A 366 8.95 14.87 2.28
CA LEU A 366 9.96 15.03 1.25
C LEU A 366 9.88 16.47 0.72
N ALA A 367 10.94 16.95 0.06
CA ALA A 367 10.89 18.23 -0.62
C ALA A 367 11.71 18.21 -1.91
N ILE A 368 11.33 19.06 -2.86
CA ILE A 368 12.08 19.35 -4.08
C ILE A 368 12.31 20.85 -4.15
N ALA A 369 13.57 21.24 -4.36
CA ALA A 369 13.97 22.63 -4.60
C ALA A 369 14.63 22.72 -5.97
N ASN A 370 13.99 23.39 -6.92
CA ASN A 370 14.50 23.64 -8.25
C ASN A 370 15.10 25.07 -8.29
N GLU A 371 16.42 25.13 -8.30
CA GLU A 371 17.16 26.40 -8.31
C GLU A 371 17.15 27.08 -9.70
N THR A 372 16.88 26.34 -10.77
CA THR A 372 16.75 26.88 -12.13
C THR A 372 15.46 27.67 -12.27
N THR A 373 14.35 27.15 -11.82
CA THR A 373 13.03 27.80 -11.88
C THR A 373 12.73 28.69 -10.67
N GLN A 374 13.60 28.65 -9.65
CA GLN A 374 13.40 29.33 -8.37
C GLN A 374 12.05 28.96 -7.75
N SER A 375 11.76 27.67 -7.70
CA SER A 375 10.53 27.12 -7.13
C SER A 375 10.84 25.90 -6.29
N SER A 376 10.10 25.71 -5.23
CA SER A 376 10.20 24.53 -4.37
C SER A 376 8.86 24.14 -3.78
N PHE A 377 8.78 22.95 -3.29
CA PHE A 377 7.68 22.53 -2.41
C PHE A 377 8.17 21.55 -1.35
N LEU A 378 7.45 21.54 -0.25
CA LEU A 378 7.50 20.51 0.77
C LEU A 378 6.24 19.67 0.65
N CYS A 379 6.37 18.34 0.64
CA CYS A 379 5.25 17.41 0.67
C CYS A 379 5.25 16.64 1.99
N VAL A 380 4.12 16.63 2.69
CA VAL A 380 3.93 15.92 3.97
C VAL A 380 2.88 14.84 3.78
N ALA A 381 3.19 13.60 4.10
CA ALA A 381 2.19 12.55 4.24
C ALA A 381 1.47 12.74 5.58
N GLU A 382 0.25 13.33 5.55
CA GLU A 382 -0.49 13.71 6.76
C GLU A 382 -1.27 12.55 7.37
N GLU A 383 -1.93 11.77 6.52
CA GLU A 383 -2.67 10.56 6.87
C GLU A 383 -2.11 9.39 6.08
N GLY A 384 -2.09 8.20 6.65
CA GLY A 384 -1.49 7.02 6.06
C GLY A 384 0.05 7.05 6.00
N SER A 385 0.71 7.93 6.77
CA SER A 385 2.17 8.04 6.78
C SER A 385 2.90 6.77 7.23
N SER A 386 2.26 5.93 8.05
CA SER A 386 2.79 4.63 8.47
C SER A 386 2.89 3.60 7.34
N TYR A 387 2.15 3.79 6.24
CA TYR A 387 2.25 2.96 5.03
C TYR A 387 3.29 3.48 4.04
N ALA A 388 3.88 4.65 4.31
CA ALA A 388 4.69 5.37 3.35
C ALA A 388 6.16 4.99 3.39
N THR A 389 6.74 4.81 2.20
CA THR A 389 8.18 4.78 1.95
C THR A 389 8.54 6.05 1.15
N VAL A 390 9.52 6.81 1.60
CA VAL A 390 10.08 7.91 0.80
C VAL A 390 11.03 7.31 -0.23
N GLN A 391 10.82 7.63 -1.49
CA GLN A 391 11.72 7.27 -2.59
C GLN A 391 12.26 8.54 -3.26
N ALA A 392 13.56 8.55 -3.55
CA ALA A 392 14.18 9.57 -4.39
C ALA A 392 15.14 8.93 -5.40
N ASP A 393 15.12 9.45 -6.63
CA ASP A 393 16.00 8.97 -7.70
C ASP A 393 16.53 10.15 -8.52
N ILE A 394 17.67 9.95 -9.16
CA ILE A 394 18.35 10.97 -9.97
C ILE A 394 18.25 10.65 -11.45
N SER A 395 18.35 11.69 -12.26
CA SER A 395 18.39 11.57 -13.70
C SER A 395 19.53 10.67 -14.20
N GLY A 396 19.30 10.02 -15.34
CA GLY A 396 20.29 9.17 -16.01
C GLY A 396 20.38 7.76 -15.42
N LYS A 397 19.52 7.41 -14.46
CA LYS A 397 19.45 6.06 -13.90
C LYS A 397 18.35 5.22 -14.57
N ASN A 398 17.10 5.55 -14.36
CA ASN A 398 15.95 4.88 -14.98
C ASN A 398 15.33 5.75 -16.10
N ASN A 399 15.41 7.04 -15.95
CA ASN A 399 14.94 8.03 -16.90
C ASN A 399 15.76 9.33 -16.77
N GLY A 400 15.42 10.36 -17.51
CA GLY A 400 16.12 11.65 -17.52
C GLY A 400 15.70 12.65 -16.44
N TYR A 401 15.04 12.20 -15.36
CA TYR A 401 14.50 13.09 -14.34
C TYR A 401 15.01 12.78 -12.94
N ASN A 402 15.14 13.86 -12.15
CA ASN A 402 15.31 13.82 -10.70
C ASN A 402 13.94 13.96 -10.07
N TYR A 403 13.55 13.07 -9.18
CA TYR A 403 12.22 13.08 -8.55
C TYR A 403 12.25 12.45 -7.16
N SER A 404 11.30 12.85 -6.33
CA SER A 404 11.05 12.23 -5.03
C SER A 404 9.55 12.04 -4.82
N THR A 405 9.15 10.92 -4.26
CA THR A 405 7.75 10.53 -4.11
C THR A 405 7.53 9.66 -2.87
N PHE A 406 6.27 9.53 -2.46
CA PHE A 406 5.84 8.50 -1.52
C PHE A 406 5.34 7.25 -2.26
N ILE A 407 5.72 6.09 -1.73
CA ILE A 407 5.15 4.79 -2.10
C ILE A 407 4.39 4.28 -0.88
N TYR A 408 3.11 4.01 -1.01
CA TYR A 408 2.29 3.44 0.06
C TYR A 408 2.21 1.93 -0.10
N SER A 409 2.68 1.18 0.90
CA SER A 409 2.51 -0.28 0.98
C SER A 409 1.18 -0.57 1.66
N LEU A 410 0.24 -1.23 0.97
CA LEU A 410 -1.15 -1.34 1.40
C LEU A 410 -1.49 -2.74 1.91
N ILE A 411 -1.55 -3.73 1.03
CA ILE A 411 -1.90 -5.11 1.39
C ILE A 411 -0.63 -5.95 1.41
N HIS A 412 -0.30 -6.51 2.56
CA HIS A 412 0.85 -7.40 2.71
C HIS A 412 0.42 -8.85 2.51
N GLY A 413 1.36 -9.65 2.02
CA GLY A 413 1.17 -11.06 1.85
C GLY A 413 2.39 -11.85 2.30
N GLU A 414 2.16 -13.04 2.85
CA GLU A 414 3.19 -13.95 3.33
C GLU A 414 2.93 -15.38 2.88
N ASN A 415 3.96 -16.20 2.90
CA ASN A 415 3.83 -17.63 2.66
C ASN A 415 3.50 -18.33 3.99
N MET A 416 2.40 -19.04 4.02
CA MET A 416 1.95 -19.81 5.17
C MET A 416 2.22 -21.29 4.92
N ASP A 417 2.92 -21.96 5.84
CA ASP A 417 3.12 -23.40 5.82
C ASP A 417 1.81 -24.13 6.09
N VAL A 418 1.37 -24.94 5.15
CA VAL A 418 0.13 -25.72 5.27
C VAL A 418 0.38 -27.20 5.61
N SER A 419 1.62 -27.62 5.71
CA SER A 419 2.00 -29.00 6.01
C SER A 419 3.24 -29.07 6.90
N THR A 420 3.17 -29.84 7.96
CA THR A 420 4.31 -30.17 8.81
C THR A 420 5.20 -31.29 8.26
N LYS A 421 4.81 -31.88 7.10
CA LYS A 421 5.47 -33.04 6.50
C LYS A 421 6.06 -32.76 5.12
N SER A 422 5.78 -31.65 4.54
CA SER A 422 6.29 -31.21 3.23
C SER A 422 6.43 -29.69 3.24
N ASP A 423 7.36 -29.17 2.48
CA ASP A 423 7.59 -27.73 2.30
C ASP A 423 6.49 -27.10 1.41
N THR A 424 5.23 -27.44 1.69
CA THR A 424 4.08 -26.89 0.94
C THR A 424 3.61 -25.61 1.59
N THR A 425 3.78 -24.52 0.87
CA THR A 425 3.33 -23.19 1.29
C THR A 425 2.16 -22.70 0.45
N VAL A 426 1.32 -21.86 1.03
CA VAL A 426 0.25 -21.13 0.34
C VAL A 426 0.46 -19.65 0.60
N ARG A 427 0.33 -18.83 -0.44
CA ARG A 427 0.36 -17.38 -0.30
C ARG A 427 -0.94 -16.90 0.32
N VAL A 428 -0.84 -16.13 1.39
CA VAL A 428 -1.96 -15.49 2.10
C VAL A 428 -1.74 -13.99 2.15
N TYR A 429 -2.82 -13.24 2.14
CA TYR A 429 -2.81 -11.78 2.18
C TYR A 429 -3.65 -11.29 3.37
N GLU A 430 -3.42 -10.05 3.78
CA GLU A 430 -4.30 -9.33 4.70
C GLU A 430 -5.73 -9.23 4.15
N ASP A 431 -6.71 -9.12 5.05
CA ASP A 431 -8.16 -9.15 4.73
C ASP A 431 -8.67 -7.90 3.98
N GLY A 432 -7.81 -7.19 3.26
CA GLY A 432 -8.18 -6.05 2.44
C GLY A 432 -7.52 -4.73 2.83
N LEU A 433 -7.99 -3.65 2.23
CA LEU A 433 -7.44 -2.31 2.46
C LEU A 433 -7.84 -1.77 3.83
N PRO A 434 -6.93 -1.03 4.51
CA PRO A 434 -7.26 -0.32 5.73
C PRO A 434 -8.39 0.69 5.52
N ASN A 435 -9.24 0.90 6.53
CA ASN A 435 -10.29 1.93 6.48
C ASN A 435 -9.73 3.31 6.85
N GLU A 436 -8.80 3.80 6.07
CA GLU A 436 -8.11 5.07 6.25
C GLU A 436 -8.10 5.87 4.95
N THR A 437 -7.60 7.10 5.02
CA THR A 437 -7.35 7.96 3.86
C THR A 437 -5.84 8.15 3.72
N LEU A 438 -5.30 8.01 2.51
CA LEU A 438 -3.95 8.51 2.24
C LEU A 438 -4.04 10.00 1.94
N SER A 439 -3.19 10.80 2.56
CA SER A 439 -3.20 12.24 2.37
C SER A 439 -1.78 12.80 2.20
N GLN A 440 -1.56 13.57 1.14
CA GLN A 440 -0.33 14.30 0.84
C GLN A 440 -0.62 15.80 0.81
N ARG A 441 0.06 16.57 1.65
CA ARG A 441 -0.03 18.04 1.66
C ARG A 441 1.18 18.66 1.00
N TYR A 442 0.97 19.42 -0.05
CA TYR A 442 1.98 20.18 -0.78
C TYR A 442 1.96 21.64 -0.32
N ILE A 443 3.09 22.11 0.21
CA ILE A 443 3.32 23.49 0.64
C ILE A 443 4.29 24.11 -0.36
N PHE A 444 3.81 25.01 -1.19
CA PHE A 444 4.59 25.63 -2.26
C PHE A 444 5.38 26.84 -1.76
N SER A 445 6.57 27.08 -2.33
CA SER A 445 7.44 28.20 -1.97
C SER A 445 8.27 28.65 -3.18
N ASP A 446 8.55 29.95 -3.23
CA ASP A 446 9.49 30.57 -4.16
C ASP A 446 10.95 30.58 -3.66
N LYS A 447 11.16 30.06 -2.45
CA LYS A 447 12.48 29.99 -1.80
C LYS A 447 13.06 28.60 -2.00
N THR A 448 14.31 28.53 -2.41
CA THR A 448 15.01 27.28 -2.70
C THR A 448 16.06 26.90 -1.67
N ASP A 449 16.24 27.67 -0.59
CA ASP A 449 17.14 27.30 0.49
C ASP A 449 16.48 26.28 1.44
N TYR A 450 17.22 25.23 1.80
CA TYR A 450 16.69 24.18 2.70
C TYR A 450 16.31 24.72 4.08
N SER A 451 16.95 25.79 4.55
CA SER A 451 16.58 26.38 5.85
C SER A 451 15.22 27.07 5.81
N ASP A 452 14.82 27.60 4.66
CA ASP A 452 13.51 28.20 4.49
C ASP A 452 12.44 27.09 4.39
N LEU A 453 12.71 26.00 3.67
CA LEU A 453 11.82 24.82 3.67
C LEU A 453 11.65 24.20 5.06
N ALA A 454 12.73 24.17 5.87
CA ALA A 454 12.64 23.74 7.26
C ALA A 454 11.78 24.69 8.13
N LYS A 455 11.79 26.00 7.84
CA LYS A 455 10.89 26.97 8.51
C LYS A 455 9.43 26.74 8.11
N GLU A 456 9.17 26.45 6.83
CA GLU A 456 7.81 26.11 6.38
C GLU A 456 7.29 24.86 7.10
N TYR A 457 8.10 23.80 7.19
CA TYR A 457 7.73 22.61 7.95
C TYR A 457 7.48 22.89 9.42
N ARG A 458 8.34 23.71 10.05
CA ARG A 458 8.13 24.13 11.43
C ARG A 458 6.82 24.90 11.60
N GLY A 459 6.51 25.81 10.66
CA GLY A 459 5.25 26.56 10.66
C GLY A 459 4.03 25.61 10.56
N TYR A 460 4.11 24.63 9.67
CA TYR A 460 3.12 23.56 9.56
C TYR A 460 2.94 22.80 10.89
N LEU A 461 4.04 22.36 11.51
CA LEU A 461 3.99 21.64 12.80
C LEU A 461 3.40 22.52 13.93
N GLN A 462 3.74 23.80 13.99
CA GLN A 462 3.20 24.71 14.99
C GLN A 462 1.70 24.97 14.81
N LYS A 463 1.23 25.02 13.54
CA LYS A 463 -0.22 25.12 13.25
C LYS A 463 -0.95 23.82 13.64
N LYS A 464 -0.37 22.66 13.33
CA LYS A 464 -0.95 21.33 13.63
C LYS A 464 -0.89 21.00 15.13
N TYR A 465 0.17 21.40 15.79
CA TYR A 465 0.42 21.13 17.20
C TYR A 465 0.70 22.45 17.96
N PRO A 466 -0.32 23.20 18.35
CA PRO A 466 -0.16 24.51 19.01
C PRO A 466 0.64 24.49 20.32
N SER A 467 0.80 23.29 20.93
CA SER A 467 1.66 23.11 22.11
C SER A 467 3.16 23.17 21.80
N LEU A 468 3.56 23.07 20.52
CA LEU A 468 4.95 23.25 20.11
C LEU A 468 5.33 24.73 20.15
N GLY A 469 5.70 25.22 21.32
CA GLY A 469 6.17 26.57 21.56
C GLY A 469 7.69 26.66 21.66
N LYS A 470 8.19 27.88 21.93
CA LYS A 470 9.56 28.05 22.38
C LYS A 470 9.71 27.52 23.80
N VAL A 471 10.74 26.70 24.01
CA VAL A 471 11.15 26.35 25.37
C VAL A 471 11.70 27.60 26.04
N ASP A 472 11.15 27.92 27.21
CA ASP A 472 11.71 28.98 28.05
C ASP A 472 13.13 28.54 28.46
N SER A 473 14.13 29.41 28.23
CA SER A 473 15.52 29.07 28.51
C SER A 473 15.76 28.70 29.97
N ASP A 474 14.96 29.28 30.88
CA ASP A 474 15.04 29.00 32.31
C ASP A 474 14.42 27.66 32.69
N LYS A 475 13.67 27.04 31.76
CA LYS A 475 13.07 25.72 31.93
C LYS A 475 13.76 24.63 31.12
N GLN A 476 14.85 24.93 30.43
CA GLN A 476 15.62 23.91 29.72
C GLN A 476 16.17 22.90 30.73
N ALA A 477 15.81 21.62 30.52
CA ALA A 477 16.22 20.55 31.40
C ALA A 477 17.43 19.79 30.86
N LEU A 478 18.32 19.37 31.76
CA LEU A 478 19.35 18.38 31.45
C LEU A 478 18.66 16.99 31.29
N ALA A 479 18.79 16.38 30.13
CA ALA A 479 18.35 15.00 29.93
C ALA A 479 19.46 14.02 30.41
N VAL A 480 19.09 13.13 31.32
CA VAL A 480 19.99 12.12 31.87
C VAL A 480 19.39 10.74 31.73
N GLU A 481 20.07 9.80 31.13
CA GLU A 481 19.68 8.40 31.14
C GLU A 481 20.60 7.58 32.06
N MET A 482 20.00 6.85 32.99
CA MET A 482 20.69 5.93 33.90
C MET A 482 20.26 4.50 33.57
N ILE A 483 21.23 3.61 33.47
CA ILE A 483 20.98 2.19 33.19
C ILE A 483 21.11 1.42 34.51
N GLY A 484 20.03 0.78 34.93
CA GLY A 484 19.95 0.00 36.18
C GLY A 484 20.62 -1.37 36.04
N ALA A 485 19.91 -2.32 35.46
CA ALA A 485 20.42 -3.68 35.32
C ALA A 485 20.46 -4.09 33.84
N VAL A 486 21.54 -4.81 33.50
CA VAL A 486 21.76 -5.44 32.18
C VAL A 486 21.89 -6.94 32.36
N ASP A 487 21.71 -7.70 31.30
CA ASP A 487 22.00 -9.12 31.28
C ASP A 487 23.52 -9.34 31.22
N ASP A 488 24.03 -10.28 32.05
CA ASP A 488 25.38 -10.76 32.03
C ASP A 488 25.40 -12.28 32.10
N THR A 489 26.38 -12.93 31.45
CA THR A 489 26.54 -14.38 31.46
C THR A 489 27.55 -14.81 32.50
N GLU A 490 27.06 -15.29 33.62
CA GLU A 490 27.88 -15.89 34.68
C GLU A 490 28.06 -17.40 34.42
N HIS A 491 29.25 -17.95 34.67
CA HIS A 491 29.48 -19.39 34.59
C HIS A 491 29.36 -20.02 35.98
N ILE A 492 28.31 -20.81 36.19
CA ILE A 492 28.08 -21.51 37.45
C ILE A 492 28.38 -23.01 37.24
N LEU A 493 29.38 -23.53 37.92
CA LEU A 493 29.83 -24.91 37.72
C LEU A 493 30.12 -25.27 36.25
N GLY A 494 30.62 -24.30 35.47
CA GLY A 494 30.91 -24.45 34.04
C GLY A 494 29.70 -24.25 33.09
N TYR A 495 28.50 -24.07 33.62
CA TYR A 495 27.31 -23.80 32.81
C TYR A 495 27.05 -22.29 32.67
N PRO A 496 26.82 -21.75 31.46
CA PRO A 496 26.51 -20.35 31.27
C PRO A 496 25.08 -20.08 31.79
N VAL A 497 24.94 -19.09 32.67
CA VAL A 497 23.67 -18.66 33.26
C VAL A 497 23.55 -17.17 33.09
N VAL A 498 22.53 -16.72 32.35
CA VAL A 498 22.23 -15.29 32.17
C VAL A 498 21.59 -14.75 33.45
N ARG A 499 22.19 -13.71 34.03
CA ARG A 499 21.70 -13.03 35.22
C ARG A 499 21.74 -11.52 35.05
N SER A 500 20.83 -10.83 35.75
CA SER A 500 20.85 -9.36 35.76
C SER A 500 22.04 -8.85 36.57
N GLN A 501 22.89 -8.03 35.95
CA GLN A 501 24.02 -7.36 36.59
C GLN A 501 23.64 -5.89 36.86
N SER A 502 23.95 -5.38 38.05
CA SER A 502 23.72 -3.98 38.40
C SER A 502 24.80 -3.09 37.80
N LEU A 503 24.39 -2.02 37.08
CA LEU A 503 25.26 -0.92 36.68
C LEU A 503 25.01 0.30 37.58
N THR A 504 23.77 0.74 37.74
CA THR A 504 23.40 1.85 38.62
C THR A 504 22.29 1.38 39.56
N SER A 505 22.58 1.28 40.85
CA SER A 505 21.58 0.93 41.87
C SER A 505 20.59 2.09 42.11
N TYR A 506 19.45 1.83 42.77
CA TYR A 506 18.47 2.85 43.12
C TYR A 506 19.10 3.96 43.98
N THR A 507 19.95 3.60 44.94
CA THR A 507 20.65 4.56 45.80
C THR A 507 21.68 5.35 45.03
N GLN A 508 22.42 4.73 44.11
CA GLN A 508 23.37 5.45 43.24
C GLN A 508 22.64 6.40 42.28
N ALA A 509 21.52 5.98 41.70
CA ALA A 509 20.70 6.86 40.85
C ALA A 509 20.24 8.12 41.61
N LYS A 510 19.77 7.95 42.86
CA LYS A 510 19.43 9.06 43.73
C LYS A 510 20.64 9.97 43.98
N SER A 511 21.79 9.39 44.35
CA SER A 511 23.02 10.18 44.59
C SER A 511 23.46 10.96 43.36
N ILE A 512 23.40 10.37 42.16
CA ILE A 512 23.72 11.08 40.91
C ILE A 512 22.82 12.31 40.72
N LEU A 513 21.51 12.16 40.93
CA LEU A 513 20.55 13.25 40.82
C LEU A 513 20.79 14.33 41.88
N GLU A 514 21.13 13.94 43.12
CA GLU A 514 21.50 14.87 44.18
C GLU A 514 22.76 15.67 43.85
N ASP A 515 23.78 15.02 43.28
CA ASP A 515 25.04 15.65 42.94
C ASP A 515 24.89 16.62 41.74
N LEU A 516 24.09 16.25 40.74
CA LEU A 516 23.74 17.15 39.64
C LEU A 516 23.04 18.42 40.15
N GLN A 517 22.12 18.27 41.12
CA GLN A 517 21.43 19.39 41.72
C GLN A 517 22.35 20.25 42.57
N LYS A 518 23.25 19.64 43.36
CA LYS A 518 24.30 20.39 44.09
C LYS A 518 25.26 21.15 43.17
N ALA A 519 25.48 20.63 41.96
CA ALA A 519 26.25 21.29 40.92
C ALA A 519 25.53 22.47 40.25
N GLY A 520 24.32 22.82 40.70
CA GLY A 520 23.54 23.96 40.22
C GLY A 520 22.61 23.68 39.04
N ILE A 521 22.39 22.41 38.67
CA ILE A 521 21.48 22.03 37.58
C ILE A 521 20.05 22.01 38.15
N GLY A 522 19.28 23.05 37.87
CA GLY A 522 17.93 23.24 38.44
C GLY A 522 16.85 22.39 37.81
N ASN A 523 16.98 22.09 36.49
CA ASN A 523 15.98 21.30 35.77
C ASN A 523 16.61 20.01 35.22
N ILE A 524 16.04 18.87 35.59
CA ILE A 524 16.57 17.53 35.23
C ILE A 524 15.41 16.65 34.77
N ASN A 525 15.52 16.10 33.55
CA ASN A 525 14.69 15.04 33.04
C ASN A 525 15.50 13.73 33.08
N ALA A 526 15.28 12.93 34.10
CA ALA A 526 16.00 11.67 34.30
C ALA A 526 15.15 10.47 33.77
N LYS A 527 15.74 9.65 32.92
CA LYS A 527 15.19 8.37 32.49
C LYS A 527 15.95 7.26 33.20
N TYR A 528 15.25 6.33 33.83
CA TYR A 528 15.87 5.18 34.47
C TYR A 528 15.40 3.89 33.79
N THR A 529 16.32 3.27 33.04
CA THR A 529 16.08 2.08 32.21
C THR A 529 16.55 0.82 32.93
N GLY A 530 15.89 -0.31 32.74
CA GLY A 530 16.30 -1.61 33.32
C GLY A 530 16.10 -1.70 34.83
N TRP A 531 15.10 -1.02 35.38
CA TRP A 531 14.82 -0.95 36.82
C TRP A 531 13.95 -2.09 37.35
N PHE A 532 13.25 -2.83 36.50
CA PHE A 532 12.30 -3.89 36.90
C PHE A 532 12.49 -5.18 36.12
N ASN A 533 11.89 -6.25 36.61
CA ASN A 533 11.91 -7.61 36.10
C ASN A 533 13.35 -8.11 35.90
N THR A 534 13.81 -8.25 34.64
CA THR A 534 15.14 -8.76 34.32
C THR A 534 16.16 -7.68 33.93
N GLY A 535 15.77 -6.42 34.02
CA GLY A 535 16.63 -5.31 33.61
C GLY A 535 16.27 -4.76 32.22
N VAL A 536 17.26 -4.37 31.41
CA VAL A 536 17.04 -3.76 30.09
C VAL A 536 16.28 -4.71 29.14
N LYS A 537 16.62 -6.00 29.13
CA LYS A 537 15.86 -7.04 28.42
C LYS A 537 14.72 -7.54 29.31
N GLN A 538 13.61 -6.82 29.30
CA GLN A 538 12.47 -7.01 30.20
C GLN A 538 11.65 -8.27 29.87
N THR A 539 11.14 -8.95 30.89
CA THR A 539 9.97 -9.83 30.75
C THR A 539 8.70 -9.01 30.73
N SER A 540 7.54 -9.64 30.53
CA SER A 540 6.25 -8.97 30.44
C SER A 540 6.01 -7.98 31.58
N ALA A 541 5.54 -6.76 31.23
CA ALA A 541 5.13 -5.74 32.17
C ALA A 541 3.76 -6.04 32.83
N ALA A 542 3.11 -7.18 32.53
CA ALA A 542 1.88 -7.63 33.20
C ALA A 542 2.10 -7.85 34.71
N LYS A 543 3.33 -8.19 35.10
CA LYS A 543 3.75 -8.28 36.51
C LYS A 543 5.06 -7.52 36.66
N VAL A 544 5.04 -6.45 37.44
CA VAL A 544 6.21 -5.61 37.72
C VAL A 544 6.86 -6.06 39.04
N LYS A 545 8.13 -6.37 38.99
CA LYS A 545 8.95 -6.71 40.14
C LYS A 545 10.29 -5.98 40.07
N THR A 546 10.67 -5.28 41.13
CA THR A 546 11.97 -4.62 41.21
C THR A 546 13.13 -5.61 41.07
N VAL A 547 14.23 -5.18 40.45
CA VAL A 547 15.44 -5.99 40.34
C VAL A 547 16.19 -5.95 41.66
N GLY A 548 16.22 -7.05 42.39
CA GLY A 548 16.81 -7.09 43.74
C GLY A 548 18.30 -6.74 43.82
N ARG A 549 19.07 -6.89 42.73
CA ARG A 549 20.47 -6.45 42.65
C ARG A 549 20.62 -4.91 42.59
N LEU A 550 19.56 -4.15 42.31
CA LEU A 550 19.58 -2.70 42.30
C LEU A 550 19.25 -2.09 43.65
N GLY A 551 18.70 -2.87 44.56
CA GLY A 551 18.28 -2.46 45.89
C GLY A 551 16.90 -2.99 46.25
N SER A 552 16.37 -2.54 47.38
CA SER A 552 15.03 -2.87 47.87
C SER A 552 13.94 -2.00 47.17
N SER A 553 12.67 -2.38 47.32
CA SER A 553 11.55 -1.53 46.90
C SER A 553 11.55 -0.20 47.63
N SER A 554 11.98 -0.17 48.90
CA SER A 554 12.12 1.07 49.67
C SER A 554 13.15 2.03 49.05
N ASP A 555 14.27 1.50 48.52
CA ASP A 555 15.29 2.33 47.86
C ASP A 555 14.73 2.96 46.58
N LEU A 556 13.88 2.26 45.83
CA LEU A 556 13.18 2.80 44.68
C LEU A 556 12.14 3.87 45.08
N GLU A 557 11.38 3.60 46.17
CA GLU A 557 10.45 4.57 46.73
C GLU A 557 11.16 5.84 47.17
N ASP A 558 12.32 5.72 47.80
CA ASP A 558 13.16 6.87 48.19
C ASP A 558 13.67 7.68 47.01
N LEU A 559 14.10 7.00 45.93
CA LEU A 559 14.50 7.66 44.68
C LEU A 559 13.33 8.42 44.05
N THR A 560 12.17 7.78 43.92
CA THR A 560 10.97 8.40 43.32
C THR A 560 10.43 9.53 44.18
N ALA A 561 10.42 9.36 45.51
CA ALA A 561 10.01 10.39 46.43
C ALA A 561 10.93 11.62 46.40
N TYR A 562 12.25 11.40 46.26
CA TYR A 562 13.22 12.46 46.09
C TYR A 562 12.94 13.25 44.82
N ALA A 563 12.79 12.57 43.67
CA ALA A 563 12.52 13.22 42.41
C ALA A 563 11.22 14.02 42.44
N ASN A 564 10.15 13.45 42.98
CA ASN A 564 8.83 14.08 43.07
C ASN A 564 8.80 15.33 44.00
N LYS A 565 9.67 15.38 45.00
CA LYS A 565 9.76 16.50 45.93
C LYS A 565 10.68 17.61 45.44
N THR A 566 11.54 17.32 44.46
CA THR A 566 12.54 18.27 43.95
C THR A 566 11.95 19.09 42.81
N ASN A 567 11.87 20.43 43.00
CA ASN A 567 11.38 21.31 41.97
C ASN A 567 12.28 21.26 40.72
N GLY A 568 11.68 21.22 39.53
CA GLY A 568 12.40 21.13 38.25
C GLY A 568 12.94 19.73 37.90
N MET A 569 12.69 18.71 38.74
CA MET A 569 13.12 17.33 38.47
C MET A 569 11.95 16.47 38.02
N GLN A 570 12.17 15.70 36.96
CA GLN A 570 11.25 14.66 36.51
C GLN A 570 11.99 13.34 36.36
N LEU A 571 11.43 12.26 36.90
CA LEU A 571 11.97 10.92 36.79
C LEU A 571 11.02 10.03 36.00
N TYR A 572 11.50 9.49 34.89
CA TYR A 572 10.79 8.58 34.01
C TYR A 572 11.33 7.15 34.21
N LEU A 573 10.50 6.28 34.72
CA LEU A 573 10.81 4.86 34.81
C LEU A 573 10.49 4.18 33.48
N ASN A 574 11.53 3.80 32.72
CA ASN A 574 11.36 3.25 31.39
C ASN A 574 10.78 1.85 31.40
N GLY A 575 9.85 1.58 30.51
CA GLY A 575 9.25 0.26 30.32
C GLY A 575 8.93 0.00 28.84
N THR A 576 9.05 -1.25 28.42
CA THR A 576 8.69 -1.71 27.08
C THR A 576 7.34 -2.41 27.16
N PHE A 577 6.37 -1.93 26.37
CA PHE A 577 4.98 -2.41 26.41
C PHE A 577 4.54 -3.08 25.10
N ASN A 578 5.28 -2.88 24.02
CA ASN A 578 4.96 -3.36 22.68
C ASN A 578 5.70 -4.65 22.29
N TYR A 579 6.70 -5.05 23.05
CA TYR A 579 7.40 -6.33 22.87
C TYR A 579 7.97 -6.86 24.19
N VAL A 580 8.29 -8.15 24.22
CA VAL A 580 8.82 -8.87 25.37
C VAL A 580 10.07 -9.63 24.95
N TYR A 581 11.17 -9.49 25.70
CA TYR A 581 12.44 -10.17 25.37
C TYR A 581 12.49 -11.64 25.77
N LYS A 582 11.69 -12.03 26.76
CA LYS A 582 11.74 -13.40 27.33
C LYS A 582 10.33 -13.85 27.70
N ASP A 583 9.91 -15.00 27.20
CA ASP A 583 8.72 -15.71 27.66
C ASP A 583 9.11 -16.53 28.90
N LYS A 584 8.57 -16.18 30.07
CA LYS A 584 8.79 -16.88 31.32
C LYS A 584 7.51 -17.47 31.85
N TRP A 585 7.59 -18.68 32.33
CA TRP A 585 6.48 -19.34 32.99
C TRP A 585 5.95 -18.50 34.18
N PHE A 586 4.63 -18.33 34.22
CA PHE A 586 3.90 -17.63 35.30
C PHE A 586 4.13 -16.11 35.41
N ASP A 587 4.72 -15.46 34.44
CA ASP A 587 4.88 -13.99 34.44
C ASP A 587 3.64 -13.24 33.89
N GLY A 588 2.64 -13.97 33.39
CA GLY A 588 1.39 -13.41 32.85
C GLY A 588 1.42 -13.22 31.35
N PHE A 589 2.47 -13.69 30.65
CA PHE A 589 2.62 -13.67 29.21
C PHE A 589 2.84 -15.09 28.69
N SER A 590 2.38 -15.36 27.47
CA SER A 590 2.69 -16.55 26.70
C SER A 590 2.80 -16.14 25.24
N SER A 591 3.92 -16.36 24.61
CA SER A 591 4.14 -15.97 23.21
C SER A 591 3.04 -16.51 22.29
N THR A 592 2.69 -17.78 22.43
CA THR A 592 1.64 -18.43 21.63
C THR A 592 0.26 -17.78 21.74
N ARG A 593 -0.08 -17.18 22.89
CA ARG A 593 -1.42 -16.64 23.16
C ARG A 593 -1.49 -15.12 23.11
N ASN A 594 -0.42 -14.44 23.48
CA ASN A 594 -0.42 -13.00 23.72
C ASN A 594 0.42 -12.21 22.72
N SER A 595 1.30 -12.88 21.91
CA SER A 595 2.01 -12.20 20.84
C SER A 595 1.07 -11.89 19.67
N ALA A 596 1.38 -10.85 18.92
CA ALA A 596 0.80 -10.63 17.61
C ALA A 596 1.16 -11.79 16.67
N LYS A 597 0.36 -11.98 15.64
CA LYS A 597 0.60 -12.97 14.59
C LYS A 597 0.84 -12.27 13.27
N PHE A 598 1.75 -12.79 12.50
CA PHE A 598 1.92 -12.41 11.10
C PHE A 598 0.71 -12.86 10.27
N VAL A 599 0.63 -12.42 9.04
CA VAL A 599 -0.40 -12.88 8.08
C VAL A 599 -0.30 -14.40 7.87
N SER A 600 0.91 -14.97 7.92
CA SER A 600 1.19 -16.41 7.92
C SER A 600 0.66 -17.16 9.15
N ARG A 601 0.13 -16.47 10.16
CA ARG A 601 -0.29 -16.96 11.49
C ARG A 601 0.83 -17.39 12.41
N GLU A 602 2.08 -17.21 12.02
CA GLU A 602 3.24 -17.40 12.90
C GLU A 602 3.31 -16.31 13.97
N GLU A 603 4.02 -16.56 15.04
CA GLU A 603 4.25 -15.58 16.10
C GLU A 603 5.13 -14.44 15.58
N CYS A 604 4.77 -13.17 15.87
CA CYS A 604 5.63 -12.05 15.53
C CYS A 604 6.88 -12.07 16.39
N GLU A 605 7.98 -12.53 15.83
CA GLU A 605 9.30 -12.50 16.44
C GLU A 605 10.12 -11.35 15.88
N LEU A 606 10.67 -10.53 16.79
CA LEU A 606 11.54 -9.40 16.45
C LEU A 606 12.99 -9.75 16.77
N TYR A 607 13.89 -9.47 15.86
CA TYR A 607 15.31 -9.70 16.02
C TYR A 607 16.05 -8.35 16.11
N ASN A 608 17.08 -8.30 16.93
CA ASN A 608 18.00 -7.17 16.96
C ASN A 608 19.24 -7.51 16.15
N TRP A 609 19.67 -6.57 15.33
CA TRP A 609 20.94 -6.68 14.66
C TRP A 609 22.09 -6.61 15.70
N ASP A 610 23.00 -7.57 15.64
CA ASP A 610 24.19 -7.59 16.49
C ASP A 610 25.37 -6.98 15.71
N PRO A 611 25.88 -5.79 16.13
CA PRO A 611 26.97 -5.12 15.43
C PRO A 611 28.33 -5.86 15.55
N ILE A 612 28.43 -6.87 16.42
CA ILE A 612 29.68 -7.65 16.61
C ILE A 612 29.69 -8.82 15.64
N THR A 613 28.57 -9.55 15.57
CA THR A 613 28.48 -10.76 14.73
C THR A 613 27.99 -10.45 13.31
N TYR A 614 27.45 -9.25 13.07
CA TYR A 614 26.80 -8.83 11.83
C TYR A 614 25.61 -9.72 11.42
N GLN A 615 24.87 -10.24 12.41
CA GLN A 615 23.70 -11.12 12.23
C GLN A 615 22.44 -10.55 12.89
#